data_9671499f1c1e231850f37b52aa5b2327
#
_entry.id   9671499f1c1e231850f37b52aa5b2327
#
_cell.length_a   1.000
_cell.length_b   1.000
_cell.length_c   1.000
_cell.angle_alpha   90.00
_cell.angle_beta   90.00
_cell.angle_gamma   90.00
#
_symmetry.space_group_name_H-M   'P 1'
#
loop_
_entity.id
_entity.type
_entity.pdbx_description
1 polymer ?
#
loop_
_entity_poly.entity_id
_entity_poly.type
_entity_poly.pdbx_seq_one_letter_code
_entity_poly.pdbx_strand_id
1 'polypeptide(L)'
;MNFYGYRRPDGRVGVRNMVLILPASVCASDTARIISSQVVGSVTFNNQLGCSQVASDQQYTMDVMAGYAANPNVYGTVVVSLGCENCQMDLVVKAIEPLKQVIIQEAGGTIKAAEIAVRYAKEMVEEASLLQKEEFPMSELIIGTECGGSDPTSGLAANVLIGELSDRIVAE
;
A
#
# COMPACT_ATOMS: atom_id res chain seq x y z
N MET A 1 23.52 6.36 -13.63
CA MET A 1 22.21 6.91 -14.07
C MET A 1 21.44 7.36 -12.83
N ASN A 2 20.52 8.37 -12.94
CA ASN A 2 19.75 8.86 -11.79
C ASN A 2 18.26 8.82 -12.11
N PHE A 3 17.42 8.79 -11.05
CA PHE A 3 15.97 8.88 -11.16
C PHE A 3 15.40 9.91 -10.18
N TYR A 4 14.14 10.28 -10.36
CA TYR A 4 13.45 11.23 -9.47
C TYR A 4 12.42 10.51 -8.60
N GLY A 5 12.52 10.71 -7.28
CA GLY A 5 11.67 10.06 -6.29
C GLY A 5 11.41 10.91 -5.06
N TYR A 6 10.76 10.32 -4.09
CA TYR A 6 10.45 10.91 -2.80
C TYR A 6 11.19 10.14 -1.70
N ARG A 7 12.03 10.85 -0.93
CA ARG A 7 12.68 10.24 0.26
C ARG A 7 11.66 10.08 1.38
N ARG A 8 11.69 8.91 1.99
CA ARG A 8 10.87 8.60 3.16
C ARG A 8 11.66 8.82 4.46
N PRO A 9 10.97 8.99 5.62
CA PRO A 9 11.64 9.18 6.91
C PRO A 9 12.60 8.06 7.29
N ASP A 10 12.37 6.84 6.82
CA ASP A 10 13.22 5.66 7.02
C ASP A 10 14.43 5.59 6.07
N GLY A 11 14.59 6.60 5.20
CA GLY A 11 15.68 6.71 4.23
C GLY A 11 15.42 6.04 2.89
N ARG A 12 14.38 5.21 2.72
CA ARG A 12 14.04 4.59 1.44
C ARG A 12 13.47 5.61 0.46
N VAL A 13 13.50 5.29 -0.83
CA VAL A 13 13.02 6.17 -1.90
C VAL A 13 11.87 5.51 -2.65
N GLY A 14 10.77 6.25 -2.78
CA GLY A 14 9.63 5.87 -3.61
C GLY A 14 9.55 6.69 -4.88
N VAL A 15 9.17 6.08 -5.99
CA VAL A 15 8.94 6.79 -7.27
C VAL A 15 7.53 7.37 -7.37
N ARG A 16 6.64 6.94 -6.47
CA ARG A 16 5.24 7.37 -6.36
C ARG A 16 4.95 7.94 -4.98
N ASN A 17 3.79 8.58 -4.86
CA ASN A 17 3.36 9.26 -3.63
C ASN A 17 1.86 9.02 -3.40
N MET A 18 1.47 7.73 -3.28
CA MET A 18 0.07 7.31 -3.20
C MET A 18 -0.40 7.29 -1.74
N VAL A 19 -1.70 7.50 -1.53
CA VAL A 19 -2.35 7.27 -0.25
C VAL A 19 -2.97 5.87 -0.25
N LEU A 20 -2.57 5.03 0.70
CA LEU A 20 -3.09 3.67 0.82
C LEU A 20 -4.37 3.66 1.67
N ILE A 21 -5.44 3.13 1.12
CA ILE A 21 -6.64 2.76 1.87
C ILE A 21 -6.53 1.29 2.22
N LEU A 22 -6.19 1.00 3.47
CA LEU A 22 -5.84 -0.33 3.95
C LEU A 22 -7.03 -1.00 4.64
N PRO A 23 -7.67 -2.01 4.02
CA PRO A 23 -8.73 -2.78 4.68
C PRO A 23 -8.13 -3.77 5.68
N ALA A 24 -8.43 -3.61 6.98
CA ALA A 24 -7.92 -4.47 8.04
C ALA A 24 -8.46 -5.91 7.98
N SER A 25 -9.59 -6.11 7.31
CA SER A 25 -10.21 -7.43 7.12
C SER A 25 -11.04 -7.48 5.85
N VAL A 26 -11.44 -8.69 5.45
CA VAL A 26 -12.35 -8.93 4.32
C VAL A 26 -13.62 -8.08 4.41
N CYS A 27 -14.17 -7.92 5.61
CA CYS A 27 -15.39 -7.14 5.86
C CYS A 27 -15.23 -5.64 5.58
N ALA A 28 -14.00 -5.12 5.60
CA ALA A 28 -13.69 -3.73 5.31
C ALA A 28 -13.32 -3.47 3.84
N SER A 29 -13.09 -4.52 3.04
CA SER A 29 -12.58 -4.40 1.66
C SER A 29 -13.50 -3.61 0.74
N ASP A 30 -14.80 -3.85 0.76
CA ASP A 30 -15.74 -3.09 -0.06
C ASP A 30 -15.80 -1.61 0.36
N THR A 31 -15.74 -1.33 1.65
CA THR A 31 -15.68 0.06 2.14
C THR A 31 -14.39 0.74 1.67
N ALA A 32 -13.24 0.08 1.77
CA ALA A 32 -11.97 0.60 1.28
C ALA A 32 -12.00 0.87 -0.24
N ARG A 33 -12.62 -0.01 -1.01
CA ARG A 33 -12.82 0.17 -2.45
C ARG A 33 -13.69 1.38 -2.77
N ILE A 34 -14.81 1.55 -2.04
CA ILE A 34 -15.70 2.72 -2.18
C ILE A 34 -14.93 4.01 -1.87
N ILE A 35 -14.10 4.04 -0.83
CA ILE A 35 -13.29 5.20 -0.47
C ILE A 35 -12.29 5.52 -1.58
N SER A 36 -11.49 4.54 -1.99
CA SER A 36 -10.45 4.73 -3.00
C SER A 36 -11.02 5.17 -4.35
N SER A 37 -12.21 4.70 -4.73
CA SER A 37 -12.86 5.14 -5.97
C SER A 37 -13.27 6.62 -6.01
N GLN A 38 -13.31 7.27 -4.86
CA GLN A 38 -13.69 8.68 -4.71
C GLN A 38 -12.50 9.63 -4.56
N VAL A 39 -11.29 9.10 -4.41
CA VAL A 39 -10.09 9.90 -4.15
C VAL A 39 -8.99 9.56 -5.15
N VAL A 40 -8.81 10.42 -6.13
CA VAL A 40 -7.70 10.31 -7.09
C VAL A 40 -6.38 10.47 -6.33
N GLY A 41 -5.41 9.58 -6.59
CA GLY A 41 -4.15 9.53 -5.84
C GLY A 41 -4.15 8.54 -4.68
N SER A 42 -5.29 7.90 -4.41
CA SER A 42 -5.35 6.76 -3.48
C SER A 42 -5.32 5.41 -4.19
N VAL A 43 -4.90 4.39 -3.47
CA VAL A 43 -4.88 2.99 -3.89
C VAL A 43 -5.44 2.10 -2.79
N THR A 44 -5.99 0.98 -3.17
CA THR A 44 -6.43 -0.08 -2.24
C THR A 44 -6.26 -1.45 -2.88
N PHE A 45 -6.41 -2.48 -2.10
CA PHE A 45 -6.46 -3.87 -2.57
C PHE A 45 -7.61 -4.63 -1.90
N ASN A 46 -7.98 -5.77 -2.47
CA ASN A 46 -9.01 -6.62 -1.89
C ASN A 46 -8.38 -7.56 -0.87
N ASN A 47 -8.55 -7.26 0.42
CA ASN A 47 -8.13 -8.16 1.50
C ASN A 47 -9.20 -9.23 1.72
N GLN A 48 -8.83 -10.49 1.56
CA GLN A 48 -9.73 -11.64 1.79
C GLN A 48 -9.56 -12.27 3.17
N LEU A 49 -8.67 -11.75 4.00
CA LEU A 49 -8.24 -12.29 5.28
C LEU A 49 -8.52 -11.30 6.42
N GLY A 50 -7.84 -11.47 7.56
CA GLY A 50 -7.93 -10.55 8.71
C GLY A 50 -9.00 -10.91 9.73
N CYS A 51 -9.79 -11.96 9.47
CA CYS A 51 -10.81 -12.48 10.38
C CYS A 51 -10.80 -14.00 10.36
N SER A 52 -11.07 -14.63 11.52
CA SER A 52 -11.19 -16.10 11.66
C SER A 52 -9.94 -16.88 11.22
N GLN A 53 -8.76 -16.30 11.38
CA GLN A 53 -7.49 -16.95 11.12
C GLN A 53 -6.90 -17.57 12.39
N VAL A 54 -6.09 -18.64 12.24
CA VAL A 54 -5.25 -19.14 13.32
C VAL A 54 -4.10 -18.15 13.58
N ALA A 55 -3.56 -18.18 14.81
CA ALA A 55 -2.64 -17.12 15.27
C ALA A 55 -1.40 -16.92 14.38
N SER A 56 -0.80 -18.02 13.87
CA SER A 56 0.36 -17.94 12.96
C SER A 56 0.02 -17.26 11.64
N ASP A 57 -1.12 -17.63 11.05
CA ASP A 57 -1.57 -17.09 9.77
C ASP A 57 -2.02 -15.65 9.91
N GLN A 58 -2.61 -15.31 11.05
CA GLN A 58 -2.98 -13.93 11.39
C GLN A 58 -1.74 -13.04 11.47
N GLN A 59 -0.66 -13.50 12.10
CA GLN A 59 0.60 -12.74 12.17
C GLN A 59 1.16 -12.50 10.78
N TYR A 60 1.18 -13.52 9.91
CA TYR A 60 1.59 -13.37 8.52
C TYR A 60 0.78 -12.32 7.77
N THR A 61 -0.54 -12.34 7.94
CA THR A 61 -1.44 -11.35 7.34
C THR A 61 -1.10 -9.94 7.81
N MET A 62 -0.89 -9.75 9.11
CA MET A 62 -0.52 -8.45 9.68
C MET A 62 0.84 -7.96 9.15
N ASP A 63 1.84 -8.85 9.06
CA ASP A 63 3.16 -8.50 8.54
C ASP A 63 3.12 -8.06 7.07
N VAL A 64 2.33 -8.75 6.24
CA VAL A 64 2.12 -8.38 4.83
C VAL A 64 1.44 -7.01 4.72
N MET A 65 0.40 -6.77 5.52
CA MET A 65 -0.31 -5.50 5.52
C MET A 65 0.56 -4.34 6.01
N ALA A 66 1.38 -4.57 7.05
CA ALA A 66 2.39 -3.62 7.49
C ALA A 66 3.40 -3.31 6.38
N GLY A 67 3.82 -4.33 5.63
CA GLY A 67 4.68 -4.18 4.46
C GLY A 67 4.07 -3.32 3.36
N TYR A 68 2.77 -3.44 3.10
CA TYR A 68 2.08 -2.53 2.17
C TYR A 68 2.08 -1.09 2.66
N ALA A 69 1.75 -0.87 3.93
CA ALA A 69 1.75 0.48 4.50
C ALA A 69 3.16 1.09 4.56
N ALA A 70 4.18 0.25 4.78
CA ALA A 70 5.59 0.65 4.79
C ALA A 70 6.23 0.74 3.38
N ASN A 71 5.48 0.52 2.29
CA ASN A 71 6.02 0.62 0.95
C ASN A 71 6.47 2.06 0.65
N PRO A 72 7.69 2.30 0.15
CA PRO A 72 8.17 3.66 -0.10
C PRO A 72 7.36 4.45 -1.14
N ASN A 73 6.52 3.80 -1.95
CA ASN A 73 5.57 4.47 -2.85
C ASN A 73 4.29 4.94 -2.15
N VAL A 74 4.11 4.61 -0.87
CA VAL A 74 2.98 5.08 -0.04
C VAL A 74 3.44 6.31 0.74
N TYR A 75 2.69 7.39 0.61
CA TYR A 75 2.87 8.61 1.41
C TYR A 75 2.29 8.44 2.80
N GLY A 76 1.05 7.96 2.87
CA GLY A 76 0.31 7.78 4.11
C GLY A 76 -0.79 6.74 3.97
N THR A 77 -1.33 6.29 5.09
CA THR A 77 -2.27 5.19 5.15
C THR A 77 -3.53 5.56 5.91
N VAL A 78 -4.69 5.24 5.33
CA VAL A 78 -5.99 5.25 6.02
C VAL A 78 -6.40 3.81 6.25
N VAL A 79 -6.34 3.36 7.50
CA VAL A 79 -6.79 2.02 7.90
C VAL A 79 -8.32 2.02 8.03
N VAL A 80 -8.96 1.06 7.38
CA VAL A 80 -10.40 0.83 7.45
C VAL A 80 -10.64 -0.49 8.17
N SER A 81 -11.11 -0.41 9.40
CA SER A 81 -11.43 -1.53 10.29
C SER A 81 -12.93 -1.75 10.35
N LEU A 82 -13.38 -3.01 10.55
CA LEU A 82 -14.78 -3.28 10.85
C LEU A 82 -15.11 -2.96 12.30
N GLY A 83 -14.26 -3.39 13.24
CA GLY A 83 -14.40 -3.24 14.69
C GLY A 83 -14.49 -4.54 15.46
N CYS A 84 -14.52 -5.69 14.79
CA CYS A 84 -14.49 -7.02 15.42
C CYS A 84 -13.49 -7.99 14.79
N GLU A 85 -12.63 -7.49 13.91
CA GLU A 85 -11.54 -8.27 13.31
C GLU A 85 -10.46 -8.62 14.34
N ASN A 86 -9.80 -9.73 14.11
CA ASN A 86 -8.68 -10.16 14.95
C ASN A 86 -7.37 -9.42 14.60
N CYS A 87 -7.27 -8.87 13.40
CA CYS A 87 -6.09 -8.08 12.97
C CYS A 87 -6.15 -6.67 13.57
N GLN A 88 -5.29 -6.43 14.56
CA GLN A 88 -5.15 -5.11 15.20
C GLN A 88 -4.17 -4.26 14.39
N MET A 89 -4.62 -3.76 13.25
CA MET A 89 -3.79 -3.02 12.30
C MET A 89 -3.23 -1.71 12.85
N ASP A 90 -3.95 -1.06 13.74
CA ASP A 90 -3.50 0.14 14.44
C ASP A 90 -2.22 -0.09 15.26
N LEU A 91 -2.02 -1.29 15.80
CA LEU A 91 -0.79 -1.66 16.50
C LEU A 91 0.37 -1.94 15.54
N VAL A 92 0.06 -2.54 14.40
CA VAL A 92 1.07 -2.96 13.41
C VAL A 92 1.63 -1.75 12.65
N VAL A 93 0.78 -0.78 12.34
CA VAL A 93 1.17 0.39 11.52
C VAL A 93 1.50 1.65 12.32
N LYS A 94 1.51 1.59 13.65
CA LYS A 94 1.84 2.73 14.53
C LYS A 94 3.20 3.42 14.26
N ALA A 95 4.12 2.71 13.63
CA ALA A 95 5.43 3.24 13.25
C ALA A 95 5.43 3.93 11.88
N ILE A 96 4.27 4.00 11.20
CA ILE A 96 4.13 4.51 9.85
C ILE A 96 3.28 5.77 9.91
N GLU A 97 3.87 6.90 9.54
CA GLU A 97 3.15 8.17 9.48
C GLU A 97 3.27 8.79 8.07
N PRO A 98 2.23 9.51 7.63
CA PRO A 98 0.95 9.79 8.31
C PRO A 98 -0.02 8.60 8.29
N LEU A 99 -0.70 8.40 9.42
CA LEU A 99 -1.68 7.34 9.63
C LEU A 99 -3.00 7.91 10.15
N LYS A 100 -4.12 7.45 9.59
CA LYS A 100 -5.47 7.65 10.11
C LYS A 100 -6.21 6.31 10.16
N GLN A 101 -7.19 6.20 11.05
CA GLN A 101 -8.03 5.00 11.16
C GLN A 101 -9.50 5.37 11.20
N VAL A 102 -10.32 4.52 10.59
CA VAL A 102 -11.78 4.57 10.69
C VAL A 102 -12.30 3.18 11.02
N ILE A 103 -13.13 3.08 12.06
CA ILE A 103 -13.78 1.84 12.47
C ILE A 103 -15.26 1.92 12.06
N ILE A 104 -15.68 1.02 11.16
CA ILE A 104 -17.00 1.05 10.52
C ILE A 104 -18.12 1.00 11.54
N GLN A 105 -18.02 0.12 12.55
CA GLN A 105 -19.06 -0.03 13.57
C GLN A 105 -19.16 1.22 14.47
N GLU A 106 -18.03 1.81 14.84
CA GLU A 106 -17.99 3.03 15.67
C GLU A 106 -18.47 4.27 14.91
N ALA A 107 -18.16 4.34 13.61
CA ALA A 107 -18.65 5.41 12.74
C ALA A 107 -20.15 5.37 12.50
N GLY A 108 -20.80 4.25 12.81
CA GLY A 108 -22.23 4.05 12.59
C GLY A 108 -22.58 3.50 11.21
N GLY A 109 -21.67 2.72 10.63
CA GLY A 109 -21.87 1.96 9.38
C GLY A 109 -21.01 2.44 8.21
N THR A 110 -21.08 1.68 7.14
CA THR A 110 -20.25 1.83 5.93
C THR A 110 -20.28 3.25 5.34
N ILE A 111 -21.46 3.86 5.22
CA ILE A 111 -21.60 5.17 4.57
C ILE A 111 -20.89 6.26 5.37
N LYS A 112 -21.11 6.31 6.68
CA LYS A 112 -20.46 7.30 7.54
C LYS A 112 -18.95 7.06 7.65
N ALA A 113 -18.53 5.80 7.73
CA ALA A 113 -17.12 5.45 7.72
C ALA A 113 -16.44 5.90 6.42
N ALA A 114 -17.09 5.67 5.27
CA ALA A 114 -16.57 6.10 3.97
C ALA A 114 -16.46 7.64 3.88
N GLU A 115 -17.45 8.39 4.36
CA GLU A 115 -17.42 9.86 4.40
C GLU A 115 -16.21 10.39 5.20
N ILE A 116 -15.97 9.83 6.38
CA ILE A 116 -14.85 10.20 7.25
C ILE A 116 -13.51 9.86 6.56
N ALA A 117 -13.39 8.63 6.05
CA ALA A 117 -12.14 8.16 5.45
C ALA A 117 -11.82 8.86 4.12
N VAL A 118 -12.81 9.22 3.32
CA VAL A 118 -12.62 10.04 2.10
C VAL A 118 -12.02 11.41 2.46
N ARG A 119 -12.49 12.02 3.54
CA ARG A 119 -11.91 13.30 4.01
C ARG A 119 -10.45 13.13 4.42
N TYR A 120 -10.13 12.11 5.22
CA TYR A 120 -8.75 11.81 5.61
C TYR A 120 -7.85 11.52 4.42
N ALA A 121 -8.34 10.74 3.45
CA ALA A 121 -7.59 10.42 2.25
C ALA A 121 -7.34 11.67 1.37
N LYS A 122 -8.31 12.57 1.23
CA LYS A 122 -8.15 13.84 0.50
C LYS A 122 -7.11 14.73 1.16
N GLU A 123 -7.17 14.91 2.48
CA GLU A 123 -6.18 15.68 3.25
C GLU A 123 -4.77 15.15 2.99
N MET A 124 -4.57 13.82 3.08
CA MET A 124 -3.27 13.19 2.81
C MET A 124 -2.82 13.33 1.36
N VAL A 125 -3.73 13.25 0.39
CA VAL A 125 -3.40 13.44 -1.04
C VAL A 125 -2.98 14.88 -1.30
N GLU A 126 -3.66 15.86 -0.70
CA GLU A 126 -3.29 17.28 -0.78
C GLU A 126 -1.89 17.50 -0.21
N GLU A 127 -1.58 17.00 0.98
CA GLU A 127 -0.25 17.07 1.58
C GLU A 127 0.80 16.39 0.70
N ALA A 128 0.52 15.18 0.21
CA ALA A 128 1.40 14.43 -0.68
C ALA A 128 1.70 15.19 -1.98
N SER A 129 0.74 15.96 -2.49
CA SER A 129 0.87 16.74 -3.72
C SER A 129 1.83 17.93 -3.60
N LEU A 130 2.08 18.40 -2.38
CA LEU A 130 3.01 19.50 -2.11
C LEU A 130 4.47 19.04 -2.09
N LEU A 131 4.73 17.73 -1.94
CA LEU A 131 6.08 17.20 -1.92
C LEU A 131 6.71 17.25 -3.30
N GLN A 132 7.97 17.69 -3.35
CA GLN A 132 8.77 17.71 -4.58
C GLN A 132 9.62 16.46 -4.68
N LYS A 133 9.79 15.99 -5.92
CA LYS A 133 10.73 14.90 -6.19
C LYS A 133 12.17 15.42 -6.13
N GLU A 134 13.05 14.59 -5.57
CA GLU A 134 14.49 14.80 -5.53
C GLU A 134 15.18 13.80 -6.45
N GLU A 135 16.42 14.07 -6.82
CA GLU A 135 17.23 13.19 -7.65
C GLU A 135 17.99 12.17 -6.78
N PHE A 136 17.96 10.90 -7.19
CA PHE A 136 18.58 9.77 -6.48
C PHE A 136 19.38 8.90 -7.46
N PRO A 137 20.46 8.26 -6.99
CA PRO A 137 21.20 7.28 -7.81
C PRO A 137 20.37 6.02 -8.04
N MET A 138 20.60 5.33 -9.15
CA MET A 138 19.90 4.07 -9.49
C MET A 138 20.05 2.99 -8.43
N SER A 139 21.12 3.01 -7.63
CA SER A 139 21.33 2.07 -6.51
C SER A 139 20.26 2.14 -5.42
N GLU A 140 19.46 3.20 -5.35
CA GLU A 140 18.32 3.31 -4.43
C GLU A 140 16.98 2.86 -5.05
N LEU A 141 16.96 2.49 -6.34
CA LEU A 141 15.75 2.06 -7.04
C LEU A 141 15.44 0.59 -6.73
N ILE A 142 14.24 0.33 -6.26
CA ILE A 142 13.73 -1.02 -6.04
C ILE A 142 12.69 -1.34 -7.11
N ILE A 143 12.94 -2.40 -7.89
CA ILE A 143 12.04 -2.90 -8.92
C ILE A 143 11.53 -4.27 -8.49
N GLY A 144 10.22 -4.41 -8.47
CA GLY A 144 9.54 -5.70 -8.30
C GLY A 144 9.23 -6.33 -9.66
N THR A 145 9.43 -7.64 -9.75
CA THR A 145 8.99 -8.44 -10.89
C THR A 145 7.85 -9.36 -10.45
N GLU A 146 6.88 -9.57 -11.33
CA GLU A 146 5.70 -10.40 -11.04
C GLU A 146 5.35 -11.23 -12.27
N CYS A 147 4.78 -12.40 -12.04
CA CYS A 147 4.32 -13.31 -13.09
C CYS A 147 2.79 -13.41 -13.03
N GLY A 148 2.10 -12.84 -14.02
CA GLY A 148 0.63 -12.88 -14.13
C GLY A 148 0.08 -14.22 -14.64
N GLY A 149 0.92 -15.09 -15.18
CA GLY A 149 0.58 -16.43 -15.66
C GLY A 149 1.70 -17.02 -16.52
N SER A 150 1.83 -18.35 -16.50
CA SER A 150 2.85 -19.05 -17.27
C SER A 150 2.26 -19.56 -18.59
N ASP A 151 2.94 -19.28 -19.68
CA ASP A 151 2.70 -19.86 -20.99
C ASP A 151 4.03 -20.26 -21.68
N PRO A 152 4.01 -21.02 -22.80
CA PRO A 152 5.24 -21.43 -23.46
C PRO A 152 6.14 -20.29 -23.93
N THR A 153 5.60 -19.08 -24.14
CA THR A 153 6.39 -17.92 -24.58
C THR A 153 7.08 -17.19 -23.43
N SER A 154 6.66 -17.42 -22.18
CA SER A 154 7.24 -16.78 -21.00
C SER A 154 8.76 -17.03 -20.92
N GLY A 155 9.19 -18.30 -21.08
CA GLY A 155 10.61 -18.67 -21.07
C GLY A 155 11.40 -18.24 -22.32
N LEU A 156 10.72 -18.01 -23.43
CA LEU A 156 11.37 -17.63 -24.69
C LEU A 156 11.54 -16.11 -24.86
N ALA A 157 10.66 -15.32 -24.30
CA ALA A 157 10.63 -13.87 -24.50
C ALA A 157 10.63 -13.10 -23.18
N ALA A 158 9.53 -13.16 -22.40
CA ALA A 158 9.34 -12.27 -21.27
C ALA A 158 10.38 -12.46 -20.16
N ASN A 159 10.66 -13.71 -19.75
CA ASN A 159 11.63 -13.98 -18.68
C ASN A 159 13.05 -13.65 -19.10
N VAL A 160 13.39 -13.89 -20.37
CA VAL A 160 14.72 -13.53 -20.92
C VAL A 160 14.91 -12.01 -20.90
N LEU A 161 13.89 -11.25 -21.34
CA LEU A 161 13.93 -9.80 -21.32
C LEU A 161 14.02 -9.23 -19.89
N ILE A 162 13.26 -9.80 -18.95
CA ILE A 162 13.32 -9.40 -17.54
C ILE A 162 14.70 -9.70 -16.95
N GLY A 163 15.30 -10.84 -17.29
CA GLY A 163 16.66 -11.18 -16.87
C GLY A 163 17.67 -10.15 -17.35
N GLU A 164 17.69 -9.85 -18.64
CA GLU A 164 18.59 -8.84 -19.24
C GLU A 164 18.39 -7.45 -18.63
N LEU A 165 17.12 -7.06 -18.39
CA LEU A 165 16.81 -5.80 -17.71
C LEU A 165 17.34 -5.78 -16.28
N SER A 166 17.18 -6.88 -15.54
CA SER A 166 17.66 -7.02 -14.17
C SER A 166 19.18 -6.89 -14.09
N ASP A 167 19.89 -7.57 -14.98
CA ASP A 167 21.35 -7.51 -15.04
C ASP A 167 21.86 -6.07 -15.31
N ARG A 168 21.19 -5.33 -16.18
CA ARG A 168 21.53 -3.92 -16.45
C ARG A 168 21.27 -3.00 -15.27
N ILE A 169 20.14 -3.21 -14.56
CA ILE A 169 19.78 -2.37 -13.41
C ILE A 169 20.71 -2.63 -12.24
N VAL A 170 21.08 -3.89 -11.99
CA VAL A 170 22.00 -4.26 -10.89
C VAL A 170 23.42 -3.76 -11.18
N ALA A 171 23.80 -3.57 -12.44
CA ALA A 171 25.13 -3.04 -12.83
C ALA A 171 25.26 -1.52 -12.65
N GLU A 172 24.18 -0.77 -12.44
CA GLU A 172 24.14 0.68 -12.22
C GLU A 172 24.22 1.03 -10.72
#